data_76433412bad6ff9b6a6e44928f589e01
#
_entry.id   76433412bad6ff9b6a6e44928f589e01
#
_cell.length_a   1.000
_cell.length_b   1.000
_cell.length_c   1.000
_cell.angle_alpha   90.00
_cell.angle_beta   90.00
_cell.angle_gamma   90.00
#
_symmetry.space_group_name_H-M   'P 1'
#
loop_
_entity.id
_entity.type
_entity.pdbx_description
1 polymer ?
#
loop_
_entity_poly.entity_id
_entity_poly.type
_entity_poly.pdbx_seq_one_letter_code
_entity_poly.pdbx_strand_id
1 'polypeptide(L)'
;MQTDIKDREIYSDYQWNREGIPKVLETARHFDKEDFLTVFNDFDENGVLVLQHDHMERYSESATKILIQGEAKTVVCVAMYCEGRYTGAITYAVCKEKRSWSNEMLKQLSEVTKIISAHFAKNQVMNHVYQGAITRMEHDTLTGLISFARFHEEVERIILANKTSDYMMIYTDFENFKYFNYKYGYTLGDQVLKDFCSFVIGKTEEKHNLYFTRVVSDQFLMFRTANHEKDEYQEIIEEIEKINEEFMQRQKEKFPKSNIILRTGIYYVTPECRSTSYAIDAANYARQKVKDGEKGNVRFYDDEMQKQRELENEIVNDMKEAMEQKQFKVYFQPKYSIKSHEITGAEALVRWERDNGTVLSPNAFIPVYENNGKIIELDFYVFETVVEFIAENLKAGREQVPISINASSLHASDPQTINTYINILKKYNVDSTMVEIELTETAVVSEYESVRKLFDSFQLHGIKTAMDDFGSGYSVLNTIVDIPLDVIKIDRGFITSCLETDRGIYFLKHLIDMIRNLGYQIICEGVETDEQIEILRQIGCDEIQGYWYSKPLKMEDYKELLQTEKISKGGGKTPK
;
A
#
# COMPACT_ATOMS: atom_id res chain seq x y z
N MET A 1 -1.52 -35.21 33.70
CA MET A 1 -0.33 -35.16 32.89
C MET A 1 -0.36 -36.21 31.81
N GLN A 2 -0.56 -35.76 30.58
CA GLN A 2 -0.31 -36.58 29.40
C GLN A 2 0.77 -35.83 28.62
N THR A 3 2.00 -36.20 28.83
CA THR A 3 3.02 -35.98 27.82
C THR A 3 2.81 -37.06 26.79
N ASP A 4 2.76 -36.67 25.53
CA ASP A 4 2.89 -37.58 24.41
C ASP A 4 4.26 -38.24 24.44
N ILE A 5 4.36 -39.25 25.32
CA ILE A 5 5.47 -40.21 25.30
C ILE A 5 5.26 -41.25 24.20
N LYS A 6 4.16 -41.10 23.42
CA LYS A 6 3.76 -42.14 22.45
C LYS A 6 4.75 -42.38 21.32
N ASP A 7 5.63 -41.41 20.97
CA ASP A 7 6.51 -41.52 19.80
C ASP A 7 7.97 -41.05 20.06
N ARG A 8 8.43 -40.90 21.29
CA ARG A 8 9.83 -40.51 21.55
C ARG A 8 10.63 -41.65 22.11
N GLU A 9 11.71 -42.00 21.41
CA GLU A 9 12.77 -42.83 21.90
C GLU A 9 13.44 -42.16 23.12
N ILE A 10 13.82 -42.94 24.13
CA ILE A 10 14.47 -42.43 25.34
C ILE A 10 15.97 -42.48 25.11
N TYR A 11 16.60 -41.32 25.16
CA TYR A 11 18.04 -41.18 24.95
C TYR A 11 18.75 -40.80 26.25
N SER A 12 20.00 -41.29 26.38
CA SER A 12 20.95 -40.76 27.36
C SER A 12 21.74 -39.64 26.69
N ASP A 13 21.38 -38.37 26.98
CA ASP A 13 21.90 -37.21 26.25
C ASP A 13 23.25 -36.71 26.77
N TYR A 14 23.55 -36.90 28.05
CA TYR A 14 24.73 -36.33 28.68
C TYR A 14 25.37 -37.29 29.68
N GLN A 15 26.71 -37.43 29.64
CA GLN A 15 27.49 -38.18 30.61
C GLN A 15 28.72 -37.36 31.03
N TRP A 16 28.96 -37.31 32.35
CA TRP A 16 30.19 -36.78 32.90
C TRP A 16 30.89 -37.88 33.69
N ASN A 17 32.17 -38.18 33.40
CA ASN A 17 32.95 -39.21 34.05
C ASN A 17 34.19 -38.62 34.71
N ARG A 18 34.55 -39.19 35.86
CA ARG A 18 35.87 -38.96 36.46
C ARG A 18 36.94 -39.65 35.61
N GLU A 19 38.13 -39.07 35.55
CA GLU A 19 39.26 -39.66 34.85
C GLU A 19 39.50 -41.15 35.24
N GLY A 20 39.67 -42.01 34.24
CA GLY A 20 39.85 -43.47 34.42
C GLY A 20 38.54 -44.27 34.59
N ILE A 21 37.36 -43.68 34.38
CA ILE A 21 36.06 -44.40 34.37
C ILE A 21 35.62 -44.53 32.91
N PRO A 22 35.15 -45.70 32.40
CA PRO A 22 34.68 -45.91 31.06
C PRO A 22 33.49 -45.01 30.73
N LYS A 23 33.39 -44.57 29.45
CA LYS A 23 32.21 -43.89 28.96
C LYS A 23 31.15 -44.91 28.62
N VAL A 24 30.05 -44.91 29.34
CA VAL A 24 28.91 -45.82 29.15
C VAL A 24 27.94 -45.31 28.10
N LEU A 25 27.98 -44.01 27.75
CA LEU A 25 27.06 -43.39 26.84
C LEU A 25 27.07 -44.01 25.42
N GLU A 26 28.20 -44.56 24.98
CA GLU A 26 28.34 -45.19 23.67
C GLU A 26 27.64 -46.55 23.59
N THR A 27 27.51 -47.23 24.73
CA THR A 27 26.91 -48.57 24.82
C THR A 27 25.46 -48.56 25.35
N ALA A 28 25.07 -47.54 26.07
CA ALA A 28 23.75 -47.42 26.73
C ALA A 28 22.98 -46.19 26.24
N ARG A 29 23.02 -45.92 24.94
CA ARG A 29 22.41 -44.73 24.36
C ARG A 29 20.89 -44.85 24.17
N HIS A 30 20.38 -46.05 24.02
CA HIS A 30 18.96 -46.36 23.81
C HIS A 30 18.44 -47.25 24.94
N PHE A 31 17.32 -46.80 25.53
CA PHE A 31 16.52 -47.64 26.40
C PHE A 31 15.18 -47.93 25.75
N ASP A 32 14.73 -49.18 25.85
CA ASP A 32 13.38 -49.53 25.43
C ASP A 32 12.38 -48.82 26.35
N LYS A 33 11.32 -48.29 25.74
CA LYS A 33 10.29 -47.54 26.45
C LYS A 33 9.61 -48.35 27.55
N GLU A 34 9.36 -49.64 27.33
CA GLU A 34 8.76 -50.54 28.30
C GLU A 34 9.71 -50.77 29.48
N ASP A 35 10.99 -50.97 29.21
CA ASP A 35 12.04 -51.10 30.22
C ASP A 35 12.10 -49.87 31.13
N PHE A 36 12.02 -48.67 30.52
CA PHE A 36 12.10 -47.44 31.28
C PHE A 36 10.87 -47.19 32.17
N LEU A 37 9.66 -47.49 31.68
CA LEU A 37 8.43 -47.38 32.47
C LEU A 37 8.42 -48.34 33.64
N THR A 38 9.05 -49.50 33.49
CA THR A 38 9.18 -50.49 34.56
C THR A 38 10.12 -49.99 35.66
N VAL A 39 11.26 -49.41 35.30
CA VAL A 39 12.20 -48.77 36.25
C VAL A 39 11.55 -47.61 37.03
N PHE A 40 10.63 -46.88 36.40
CA PHE A 40 9.94 -45.79 37.06
C PHE A 40 9.12 -46.25 38.29
N ASN A 41 8.60 -47.45 38.28
CA ASN A 41 7.85 -48.01 39.40
C ASN A 41 8.74 -48.39 40.60
N ASP A 42 10.04 -48.47 40.40
CA ASP A 42 11.00 -48.79 41.44
C ASP A 42 11.52 -47.58 42.26
N PHE A 43 11.13 -46.35 41.83
CA PHE A 43 11.45 -45.11 42.57
C PHE A 43 10.63 -45.02 43.87
N ASP A 44 11.28 -44.53 44.92
CA ASP A 44 10.60 -44.25 46.20
C ASP A 44 9.67 -42.99 46.08
N GLU A 45 8.96 -42.68 47.17
CA GLU A 45 8.07 -41.54 47.30
C GLU A 45 8.76 -40.18 47.09
N ASN A 46 10.09 -40.12 47.19
CA ASN A 46 10.94 -38.95 46.99
C ASN A 46 11.52 -38.90 45.58
N GLY A 47 11.19 -39.85 44.71
CA GLY A 47 11.72 -39.95 43.35
C GLY A 47 13.18 -40.40 43.33
N VAL A 48 13.61 -41.20 44.27
CA VAL A 48 14.97 -41.75 44.38
C VAL A 48 14.93 -43.26 44.24
N LEU A 49 15.84 -43.81 43.43
CA LEU A 49 16.04 -45.23 43.25
C LEU A 49 17.53 -45.57 43.55
N VAL A 50 17.80 -46.45 44.52
CA VAL A 50 19.15 -46.91 44.85
C VAL A 50 19.30 -48.34 44.40
N LEU A 51 20.16 -48.61 43.43
CA LEU A 51 20.47 -49.94 42.91
C LEU A 51 21.81 -50.40 43.43
N GLN A 52 21.88 -51.66 43.94
CA GLN A 52 23.11 -52.31 44.45
C GLN A 52 23.27 -53.63 43.74
N HIS A 53 24.49 -53.93 43.28
CA HIS A 53 24.79 -55.13 42.52
C HIS A 53 24.53 -56.45 43.34
N ASP A 54 24.65 -56.38 44.63
CA ASP A 54 24.46 -57.59 45.51
C ASP A 54 22.99 -57.91 45.79
N HIS A 55 22.05 -57.07 45.32
CA HIS A 55 20.63 -57.25 45.62
C HIS A 55 19.78 -57.14 44.32
N MET A 56 20.34 -57.62 43.18
CA MET A 56 19.71 -57.58 41.90
C MET A 56 18.31 -58.21 41.84
N GLU A 57 18.10 -59.26 42.69
CA GLU A 57 16.80 -59.93 42.81
C GLU A 57 15.64 -59.06 43.33
N ARG A 58 15.98 -57.91 43.89
CA ARG A 58 14.95 -56.94 44.42
C ARG A 58 14.46 -55.93 43.43
N TYR A 59 15.06 -55.86 42.26
CA TYR A 59 14.78 -54.83 41.26
C TYR A 59 14.13 -55.43 40.02
N SER A 60 13.46 -54.62 39.28
CA SER A 60 12.97 -55.00 37.97
C SER A 60 14.11 -55.38 37.01
N GLU A 61 13.81 -56.20 36.01
CA GLU A 61 14.81 -56.62 35.00
C GLU A 61 15.44 -55.45 34.32
N SER A 62 14.65 -54.42 34.06
CA SER A 62 15.07 -53.16 33.41
C SER A 62 16.00 -52.35 34.32
N ALA A 63 15.75 -52.27 35.63
CA ALA A 63 16.62 -51.60 36.57
C ALA A 63 17.97 -52.35 36.71
N THR A 64 17.94 -53.69 36.64
CA THR A 64 19.14 -54.54 36.68
C THR A 64 20.03 -54.29 35.43
N LYS A 65 19.44 -54.09 34.28
CA LYS A 65 20.18 -53.72 33.05
C LYS A 65 21.00 -52.43 33.20
N ILE A 66 20.53 -51.43 33.95
CA ILE A 66 21.27 -50.18 34.20
C ILE A 66 22.56 -50.48 35.01
N LEU A 67 22.52 -51.37 36.03
CA LEU A 67 23.70 -51.77 36.79
C LEU A 67 24.71 -52.51 35.92
N ILE A 68 24.24 -53.44 35.09
CA ILE A 68 25.11 -54.31 34.26
C ILE A 68 25.76 -53.47 33.15
N GLN A 69 24.99 -52.72 32.42
CA GLN A 69 25.50 -51.88 31.31
C GLN A 69 26.43 -50.77 31.78
N GLY A 70 26.22 -50.27 33.02
CA GLY A 70 27.04 -49.22 33.60
C GLY A 70 28.31 -49.74 34.29
N GLU A 71 28.56 -51.07 34.37
CA GLU A 71 29.65 -51.67 35.17
C GLU A 71 29.72 -51.11 36.60
N ALA A 72 28.59 -50.68 37.14
CA ALA A 72 28.49 -49.94 38.36
C ALA A 72 28.19 -50.91 39.53
N LYS A 73 28.85 -50.73 40.66
CA LYS A 73 28.59 -51.50 41.91
C LYS A 73 27.42 -50.94 42.69
N THR A 74 27.19 -49.66 42.56
CA THR A 74 26.05 -48.98 43.16
C THR A 74 25.64 -47.82 42.25
N VAL A 75 24.33 -47.64 42.00
CA VAL A 75 23.75 -46.56 41.21
C VAL A 75 22.66 -45.89 42.05
N VAL A 76 22.62 -44.59 42.03
CA VAL A 76 21.50 -43.81 42.52
C VAL A 76 20.89 -43.06 41.33
N CYS A 77 19.62 -43.31 41.01
CA CYS A 77 18.84 -42.58 40.05
C CYS A 77 17.94 -41.60 40.80
N VAL A 78 17.92 -40.37 40.38
CA VAL A 78 17.03 -39.34 40.95
C VAL A 78 16.16 -38.77 39.82
N ALA A 79 14.86 -38.87 39.99
CA ALA A 79 13.87 -38.43 39.02
C ALA A 79 13.89 -36.92 38.85
N MET A 80 13.78 -36.45 37.59
CA MET A 80 13.62 -35.05 37.21
C MET A 80 12.17 -34.75 36.88
N TYR A 81 11.67 -33.64 37.37
CA TYR A 81 10.31 -33.17 37.09
C TYR A 81 10.33 -31.73 36.57
N CYS A 82 9.44 -31.44 35.60
CA CYS A 82 9.15 -30.10 35.15
C CYS A 82 7.63 -29.87 35.27
N GLU A 83 7.21 -28.87 36.02
CA GLU A 83 5.79 -28.54 36.25
C GLU A 83 4.98 -29.76 36.75
N GLY A 84 5.57 -30.54 37.63
CA GLY A 84 4.95 -31.77 38.16
C GLY A 84 4.96 -32.97 37.20
N ARG A 85 5.60 -32.82 36.04
CA ARG A 85 5.71 -33.87 35.01
C ARG A 85 7.10 -34.50 35.08
N TYR A 86 7.15 -35.83 35.07
CA TYR A 86 8.39 -36.56 34.93
C TYR A 86 9.02 -36.30 33.55
N THR A 87 10.29 -35.87 33.54
CA THR A 87 11.01 -35.50 32.31
C THR A 87 12.27 -36.36 32.08
N GLY A 88 12.68 -37.13 33.07
CA GLY A 88 13.86 -37.97 32.99
C GLY A 88 14.45 -38.28 34.38
N ALA A 89 15.66 -38.78 34.42
CA ALA A 89 16.38 -39.02 35.67
C ALA A 89 17.87 -38.70 35.53
N ILE A 90 18.49 -38.27 36.63
CA ILE A 90 19.96 -38.19 36.73
C ILE A 90 20.45 -39.42 37.47
N THR A 91 21.42 -40.11 36.87
CA THR A 91 22.00 -41.32 37.38
C THR A 91 23.42 -41.06 37.92
N TYR A 92 23.64 -41.37 39.17
CA TYR A 92 24.92 -41.27 39.85
C TYR A 92 25.48 -42.66 40.06
N ALA A 93 26.53 -43.04 39.35
CA ALA A 93 27.11 -44.40 39.41
C ALA A 93 28.44 -44.42 40.08
N VAL A 94 28.67 -45.44 40.92
CA VAL A 94 29.95 -45.74 41.55
C VAL A 94 30.44 -47.12 41.08
N CYS A 95 31.55 -47.12 40.32
CA CYS A 95 32.02 -48.29 39.59
C CYS A 95 33.12 -49.09 40.38
N LYS A 96 33.94 -48.41 41.16
CA LYS A 96 35.15 -49.03 41.79
C LYS A 96 34.89 -49.68 43.15
N GLU A 97 34.05 -49.09 43.97
CA GLU A 97 33.79 -49.52 45.36
C GLU A 97 32.29 -49.55 45.65
N LYS A 98 31.92 -50.49 46.61
CA LYS A 98 30.57 -50.42 47.19
C LYS A 98 30.47 -49.18 48.06
N ARG A 99 29.40 -48.37 47.82
CA ARG A 99 29.13 -47.19 48.63
C ARG A 99 27.76 -47.35 49.30
N SER A 100 27.72 -47.16 50.61
CA SER A 100 26.46 -46.98 51.34
C SER A 100 26.05 -45.51 51.21
N TRP A 101 24.80 -45.27 50.89
CA TRP A 101 24.23 -43.92 50.72
C TRP A 101 23.43 -43.59 52.00
N SER A 102 23.85 -42.57 52.76
CA SER A 102 23.05 -42.06 53.86
C SER A 102 21.84 -41.24 53.34
N ASN A 103 20.78 -41.17 54.13
CA ASN A 103 19.61 -40.40 53.82
C ASN A 103 19.98 -38.93 53.56
N GLU A 104 20.97 -38.38 54.21
CA GLU A 104 21.47 -37.05 54.03
C GLU A 104 22.13 -36.88 52.65
N MET A 105 22.92 -37.81 52.18
CA MET A 105 23.53 -37.81 50.83
C MET A 105 22.48 -37.95 49.77
N LEU A 106 21.49 -38.82 49.92
CA LEU A 106 20.38 -38.96 48.97
C LEU A 106 19.57 -37.67 48.86
N LYS A 107 19.34 -37.01 49.99
CA LYS A 107 18.69 -35.70 50.02
C LYS A 107 19.49 -34.61 49.25
N GLN A 108 20.80 -34.56 49.45
CA GLN A 108 21.70 -33.66 48.74
C GLN A 108 21.68 -33.94 47.24
N LEU A 109 21.73 -35.19 46.80
CA LEU A 109 21.62 -35.56 45.38
C LEU A 109 20.26 -35.14 44.78
N SER A 110 19.18 -35.32 45.54
CA SER A 110 17.85 -34.87 45.13
C SER A 110 17.80 -33.36 44.95
N GLU A 111 18.37 -32.58 45.87
CA GLU A 111 18.41 -31.12 45.72
C GLU A 111 19.25 -30.67 44.52
N VAL A 112 20.41 -31.28 44.30
CA VAL A 112 21.22 -31.02 43.10
C VAL A 112 20.46 -31.37 41.82
N THR A 113 19.77 -32.52 41.82
CA THR A 113 18.95 -32.92 40.66
C THR A 113 17.81 -31.95 40.38
N LYS A 114 17.16 -31.41 41.42
CA LYS A 114 16.12 -30.37 41.25
C LYS A 114 16.66 -29.09 40.57
N ILE A 115 17.85 -28.64 40.99
CA ILE A 115 18.53 -27.48 40.40
C ILE A 115 18.83 -27.75 38.92
N ILE A 116 19.40 -28.92 38.61
CA ILE A 116 19.70 -29.32 37.24
C ILE A 116 18.42 -29.43 36.41
N SER A 117 17.37 -30.07 36.95
CA SER A 117 16.07 -30.21 36.29
C SER A 117 15.46 -28.84 35.93
N ALA A 118 15.48 -27.89 36.88
CA ALA A 118 15.00 -26.52 36.64
C ALA A 118 15.82 -25.82 35.54
N HIS A 119 17.13 -26.02 35.50
CA HIS A 119 17.98 -25.46 34.44
C HIS A 119 17.68 -26.05 33.06
N PHE A 120 17.50 -27.38 32.98
CA PHE A 120 17.10 -28.04 31.73
C PHE A 120 15.74 -27.56 31.23
N ALA A 121 14.74 -27.46 32.11
CA ALA A 121 13.43 -26.97 31.79
C ALA A 121 13.51 -25.54 31.23
N LYS A 122 14.27 -24.65 31.88
CA LYS A 122 14.51 -23.27 31.40
C LYS A 122 15.14 -23.25 30.02
N ASN A 123 16.18 -24.10 29.80
CA ASN A 123 16.86 -24.16 28.50
C ASN A 123 15.95 -24.69 27.39
N GLN A 124 15.07 -25.66 27.66
CA GLN A 124 14.09 -26.15 26.69
C GLN A 124 13.09 -25.07 26.30
N VAL A 125 12.56 -24.31 27.25
CA VAL A 125 11.68 -23.18 27.00
C VAL A 125 12.40 -22.08 26.19
N MET A 126 13.64 -21.75 26.61
CA MET A 126 14.47 -20.77 25.87
C MET A 126 14.73 -21.21 24.44
N ASN A 127 15.08 -22.47 24.21
CA ASN A 127 15.30 -22.98 22.85
C ASN A 127 14.02 -22.95 22.01
N HIS A 128 12.86 -23.29 22.57
CA HIS A 128 11.57 -23.21 21.88
C HIS A 128 11.21 -21.78 21.51
N VAL A 129 11.40 -20.83 22.41
CA VAL A 129 11.18 -19.41 22.18
C VAL A 129 12.15 -18.89 21.11
N TYR A 130 13.43 -19.29 21.22
CA TYR A 130 14.46 -18.88 20.24
C TYR A 130 14.21 -19.43 18.85
N GLN A 131 13.87 -20.74 18.72
CA GLN A 131 13.50 -21.34 17.43
C GLN A 131 12.22 -20.71 16.85
N GLY A 132 11.22 -20.46 17.67
CA GLY A 132 10.01 -19.76 17.27
C GLY A 132 10.27 -18.31 16.83
N ALA A 133 11.23 -17.62 17.46
CA ALA A 133 11.66 -16.28 17.06
C ALA A 133 12.42 -16.31 15.72
N ILE A 134 13.34 -17.25 15.54
CA ILE A 134 14.06 -17.44 14.26
C ILE A 134 13.07 -17.74 13.13
N THR A 135 12.15 -18.67 13.34
CA THR A 135 11.15 -19.01 12.31
C THR A 135 10.31 -17.79 11.90
N ARG A 136 9.92 -16.94 12.87
CA ARG A 136 9.20 -15.69 12.57
C ARG A 136 10.06 -14.64 11.89
N MET A 137 11.36 -14.63 12.12
CA MET A 137 12.31 -13.75 11.40
C MET A 137 12.56 -14.24 9.97
N GLU A 138 12.49 -15.53 9.73
CA GLU A 138 12.81 -16.14 8.44
C GLU A 138 11.60 -16.30 7.52
N HIS A 139 10.39 -16.41 8.08
CA HIS A 139 9.17 -16.69 7.30
C HIS A 139 8.00 -15.77 7.67
N ASP A 140 7.17 -15.44 6.65
CA ASP A 140 5.87 -14.80 6.85
C ASP A 140 4.90 -15.73 7.57
N THR A 141 4.32 -15.27 8.65
CA THR A 141 3.49 -16.10 9.55
C THR A 141 2.17 -16.55 8.95
N LEU A 142 1.65 -15.83 7.95
CA LEU A 142 0.40 -16.17 7.27
C LEU A 142 0.62 -17.18 6.14
N THR A 143 1.58 -16.90 5.28
CA THR A 143 1.77 -17.62 4.01
C THR A 143 2.83 -18.70 4.06
N GLY A 144 3.74 -18.65 5.06
CA GLY A 144 4.90 -19.54 5.17
C GLY A 144 6.02 -19.24 4.18
N LEU A 145 5.86 -18.24 3.30
CA LEU A 145 6.93 -17.76 2.41
C LEU A 145 8.11 -17.23 3.22
N ILE A 146 9.28 -17.07 2.59
CA ILE A 146 10.39 -16.36 3.23
C ILE A 146 9.94 -14.94 3.64
N SER A 147 10.44 -14.46 4.78
CA SER A 147 10.13 -13.12 5.25
C SER A 147 10.66 -12.06 4.29
N PHE A 148 10.04 -10.89 4.25
CA PHE A 148 10.51 -9.78 3.41
C PHE A 148 11.95 -9.38 3.75
N ALA A 149 12.35 -9.40 5.01
CA ALA A 149 13.72 -9.10 5.44
C ALA A 149 14.73 -10.09 4.85
N ARG A 150 14.44 -11.39 4.92
CA ARG A 150 15.29 -12.43 4.34
C ARG A 150 15.31 -12.35 2.80
N PHE A 151 14.17 -12.13 2.19
CA PHE A 151 14.08 -11.91 0.74
C PHE A 151 14.99 -10.76 0.31
N HIS A 152 14.90 -9.61 1.00
CA HIS A 152 15.71 -8.44 0.70
C HIS A 152 17.22 -8.73 0.81
N GLU A 153 17.63 -9.43 1.87
CA GLU A 153 19.04 -9.80 2.10
C GLU A 153 19.58 -10.75 1.01
N GLU A 154 18.80 -11.78 0.63
CA GLU A 154 19.22 -12.77 -0.38
C GLU A 154 19.31 -12.12 -1.77
N VAL A 155 18.32 -11.31 -2.14
CA VAL A 155 18.31 -10.59 -3.42
C VAL A 155 19.43 -9.56 -3.48
N GLU A 156 19.68 -8.81 -2.40
CA GLU A 156 20.78 -7.84 -2.32
C GLU A 156 22.12 -8.51 -2.55
N ARG A 157 22.32 -9.69 -1.98
CA ARG A 157 23.56 -10.48 -2.18
C ARG A 157 23.76 -10.86 -3.65
N ILE A 158 22.68 -11.21 -4.37
CA ILE A 158 22.73 -11.54 -5.80
C ILE A 158 23.05 -10.30 -6.64
N ILE A 159 22.37 -9.19 -6.36
CA ILE A 159 22.57 -7.90 -7.07
C ILE A 159 24.02 -7.42 -6.88
N LEU A 160 24.53 -7.40 -5.65
CA LEU A 160 25.90 -6.94 -5.35
C LEU A 160 26.99 -7.88 -5.91
N ALA A 161 26.67 -9.15 -6.14
CA ALA A 161 27.60 -10.09 -6.76
C ALA A 161 27.72 -9.91 -8.30
N ASN A 162 27.06 -8.91 -8.89
CA ASN A 162 26.97 -8.64 -10.34
C ASN A 162 26.50 -9.86 -11.17
N LYS A 163 25.69 -10.73 -10.59
CA LYS A 163 25.07 -11.88 -11.28
C LYS A 163 23.65 -11.56 -11.77
N THR A 164 23.44 -10.33 -12.20
CA THR A 164 22.10 -9.74 -12.36
C THR A 164 21.51 -9.93 -13.75
N SER A 165 22.31 -10.25 -14.76
CA SER A 165 21.86 -10.31 -16.17
C SER A 165 20.78 -11.36 -16.46
N ASP A 166 20.47 -12.24 -15.48
CA ASP A 166 19.56 -13.35 -15.68
C ASP A 166 18.40 -13.34 -14.67
N TYR A 167 18.04 -12.19 -14.10
CA TYR A 167 17.01 -12.09 -13.08
C TYR A 167 15.97 -11.02 -13.39
N MET A 168 14.73 -11.26 -12.92
CA MET A 168 13.67 -10.27 -12.90
C MET A 168 13.06 -10.12 -11.50
N MET A 169 12.64 -8.90 -11.17
CA MET A 169 11.80 -8.58 -10.03
C MET A 169 10.37 -8.43 -10.49
N ILE A 170 9.44 -9.13 -9.84
CA ILE A 170 8.01 -9.11 -10.14
C ILE A 170 7.28 -8.63 -8.89
N TYR A 171 6.44 -7.61 -9.03
CA TYR A 171 5.59 -7.08 -7.97
C TYR A 171 4.13 -7.32 -8.31
N THR A 172 3.41 -8.06 -7.48
CA THR A 172 1.98 -8.35 -7.68
C THR A 172 1.17 -7.84 -6.50
N ASP A 173 0.04 -7.20 -6.80
CA ASP A 173 -0.90 -6.63 -5.83
C ASP A 173 -2.34 -7.02 -6.17
N PHE A 174 -3.18 -7.13 -5.15
CA PHE A 174 -4.58 -7.48 -5.29
C PHE A 174 -5.45 -6.21 -5.22
N GLU A 175 -5.98 -5.79 -6.34
CA GLU A 175 -6.96 -4.73 -6.36
C GLU A 175 -8.31 -5.20 -5.82
N ASN A 176 -9.03 -4.30 -5.13
CA ASN A 176 -10.31 -4.58 -4.48
C ASN A 176 -10.26 -5.60 -3.32
N PHE A 177 -9.07 -5.99 -2.83
CA PHE A 177 -8.94 -6.97 -1.75
C PHE A 177 -9.54 -6.48 -0.42
N LYS A 178 -9.45 -5.18 -0.15
CA LYS A 178 -10.10 -4.55 1.01
C LYS A 178 -11.62 -4.74 0.97
N TYR A 179 -12.25 -4.55 -0.21
CA TYR A 179 -13.68 -4.80 -0.41
C TYR A 179 -14.03 -6.29 -0.26
N PHE A 180 -13.16 -7.18 -0.75
CA PHE A 180 -13.31 -8.62 -0.54
C PHE A 180 -13.34 -8.96 0.95
N ASN A 181 -12.38 -8.45 1.74
CA ASN A 181 -12.32 -8.67 3.19
C ASN A 181 -13.56 -8.12 3.91
N TYR A 182 -14.04 -6.94 3.52
CA TYR A 182 -15.27 -6.37 4.05
C TYR A 182 -16.48 -7.28 3.81
N LYS A 183 -16.58 -7.87 2.62
CA LYS A 183 -17.75 -8.66 2.20
C LYS A 183 -17.72 -10.09 2.69
N TYR A 184 -16.57 -10.75 2.69
CA TYR A 184 -16.42 -12.18 2.97
C TYR A 184 -15.70 -12.48 4.30
N GLY A 185 -15.11 -11.48 4.92
CA GLY A 185 -14.35 -11.60 6.17
C GLY A 185 -12.87 -11.88 5.97
N TYR A 186 -12.06 -11.44 6.93
CA TYR A 186 -10.59 -11.55 6.91
C TYR A 186 -10.09 -13.00 6.84
N THR A 187 -10.78 -13.96 7.48
CA THR A 187 -10.38 -15.38 7.45
C THR A 187 -10.38 -15.95 6.03
N LEU A 188 -11.39 -15.60 5.22
CA LEU A 188 -11.44 -16.02 3.82
C LEU A 188 -10.43 -15.25 2.96
N GLY A 189 -10.18 -13.97 3.26
CA GLY A 189 -9.09 -13.22 2.64
C GLY A 189 -7.73 -13.86 2.89
N ASP A 190 -7.43 -14.23 4.12
CA ASP A 190 -6.20 -14.95 4.48
C ASP A 190 -6.06 -16.28 3.70
N GLN A 191 -7.18 -16.99 3.49
CA GLN A 191 -7.18 -18.21 2.70
C GLN A 191 -6.90 -17.93 1.22
N VAL A 192 -7.46 -16.84 0.64
CA VAL A 192 -7.17 -16.43 -0.75
C VAL A 192 -5.68 -16.13 -0.93
N LEU A 193 -5.04 -15.44 0.02
CA LEU A 193 -3.61 -15.16 -0.04
C LEU A 193 -2.77 -16.44 0.04
N LYS A 194 -3.14 -17.40 0.89
CA LYS A 194 -2.48 -18.74 0.95
C LYS A 194 -2.66 -19.53 -0.34
N ASP A 195 -3.89 -19.53 -0.86
CA ASP A 195 -4.20 -20.19 -2.15
C ASP A 195 -3.36 -19.59 -3.28
N PHE A 196 -3.17 -18.27 -3.31
CA PHE A 196 -2.31 -17.60 -4.29
C PHE A 196 -0.86 -18.06 -4.20
N CYS A 197 -0.28 -18.08 -3.00
CA CYS A 197 1.09 -18.55 -2.81
C CYS A 197 1.28 -19.98 -3.30
N SER A 198 0.39 -20.89 -2.89
CA SER A 198 0.46 -22.29 -3.29
C SER A 198 0.29 -22.47 -4.80
N PHE A 199 -0.60 -21.66 -5.39
CA PHE A 199 -0.87 -21.69 -6.82
C PHE A 199 0.33 -21.22 -7.65
N VAL A 200 0.93 -20.08 -7.27
CA VAL A 200 2.09 -19.52 -7.95
C VAL A 200 3.30 -20.45 -7.83
N ILE A 201 3.60 -20.96 -6.63
CA ILE A 201 4.69 -21.92 -6.41
C ILE A 201 4.50 -23.14 -7.31
N GLY A 202 3.32 -23.75 -7.31
CA GLY A 202 3.04 -24.95 -8.13
C GLY A 202 3.14 -24.71 -9.65
N LYS A 203 3.12 -23.44 -10.12
CA LYS A 203 3.32 -23.09 -11.53
C LYS A 203 4.77 -22.76 -11.89
N THR A 204 5.58 -22.35 -10.92
CA THR A 204 6.91 -21.74 -11.16
C THR A 204 8.08 -22.56 -10.64
N GLU A 205 7.92 -23.41 -9.63
CA GLU A 205 9.02 -24.10 -8.91
C GLU A 205 9.90 -25.01 -9.79
N GLU A 206 9.35 -25.58 -10.85
CA GLU A 206 10.10 -26.53 -11.71
C GLU A 206 11.07 -25.85 -12.71
N LYS A 207 10.99 -24.53 -12.88
CA LYS A 207 11.67 -23.85 -14.00
C LYS A 207 12.72 -22.82 -13.59
N HIS A 208 12.67 -22.25 -12.38
CA HIS A 208 13.45 -21.04 -12.04
C HIS A 208 13.92 -21.04 -10.58
N ASN A 209 15.15 -20.53 -10.34
CA ASN A 209 15.55 -20.15 -8.97
C ASN A 209 14.61 -19.05 -8.48
N LEU A 210 13.75 -19.38 -7.52
CA LEU A 210 12.65 -18.55 -7.09
C LEU A 210 12.85 -18.08 -5.65
N TYR A 211 12.85 -16.77 -5.44
CA TYR A 211 12.63 -16.14 -4.15
C TYR A 211 11.25 -15.49 -4.16
N PHE A 212 10.36 -15.91 -3.26
CA PHE A 212 8.99 -15.43 -3.22
C PHE A 212 8.64 -15.00 -1.80
N THR A 213 8.12 -13.77 -1.64
CA THR A 213 7.76 -13.18 -0.35
C THR A 213 6.47 -12.39 -0.41
N ARG A 214 5.84 -12.25 0.74
CA ARG A 214 4.75 -11.29 0.97
C ARG A 214 5.34 -10.05 1.65
N VAL A 215 5.08 -8.87 1.10
CA VAL A 215 5.59 -7.60 1.64
C VAL A 215 4.73 -7.15 2.81
N VAL A 216 3.47 -6.85 2.52
CA VAL A 216 2.47 -6.40 3.48
C VAL A 216 1.08 -6.64 2.89
N SER A 217 0.08 -6.93 3.71
CA SER A 217 -1.32 -7.12 3.29
C SER A 217 -1.46 -8.11 2.13
N ASP A 218 -1.71 -7.66 0.95
CA ASP A 218 -2.02 -8.36 -0.30
C ASP A 218 -0.96 -8.14 -1.39
N GLN A 219 0.23 -7.67 -0.99
CA GLN A 219 1.35 -7.36 -1.87
C GLN A 219 2.43 -8.43 -1.81
N PHE A 220 2.86 -8.88 -2.99
CA PHE A 220 3.82 -9.96 -3.15
C PHE A 220 4.99 -9.56 -4.05
N LEU A 221 6.17 -10.07 -3.73
CA LEU A 221 7.37 -9.94 -4.56
C LEU A 221 7.90 -11.30 -4.92
N MET A 222 8.30 -11.42 -6.17
CA MET A 222 8.99 -12.58 -6.70
C MET A 222 10.28 -12.13 -7.38
N PHE A 223 11.37 -12.79 -7.08
CA PHE A 223 12.65 -12.61 -7.75
C PHE A 223 13.04 -13.96 -8.34
N ARG A 224 13.13 -14.04 -9.67
CA ARG A 224 13.41 -15.28 -10.38
C ARG A 224 14.38 -15.09 -11.54
N THR A 225 14.98 -16.19 -12.00
CA THR A 225 15.79 -16.18 -13.22
C THR A 225 14.93 -15.95 -14.46
N ALA A 226 15.50 -15.24 -15.42
CA ALA A 226 14.91 -14.97 -16.74
C ALA A 226 16.00 -14.88 -17.80
N ASN A 227 15.70 -15.28 -19.01
CA ASN A 227 16.59 -15.07 -20.14
C ASN A 227 16.42 -13.65 -20.71
N HIS A 228 17.51 -13.01 -21.14
CA HIS A 228 17.51 -11.62 -21.62
C HIS A 228 17.31 -11.43 -23.12
N GLU A 229 16.87 -12.46 -23.85
CA GLU A 229 16.59 -12.28 -25.28
C GLU A 229 15.31 -11.45 -25.46
N LYS A 230 15.40 -10.34 -26.20
CA LYS A 230 14.31 -9.37 -26.36
C LYS A 230 13.00 -9.97 -26.89
N ASP A 231 13.07 -11.08 -27.58
CA ASP A 231 11.89 -11.79 -28.11
C ASP A 231 11.10 -12.54 -27.02
N GLU A 232 11.68 -12.74 -25.83
CA GLU A 232 11.04 -13.43 -24.70
C GLU A 232 10.20 -12.50 -23.79
N TYR A 233 10.29 -11.17 -23.91
CA TYR A 233 9.50 -10.26 -23.07
C TYR A 233 8.00 -10.51 -23.21
N GLN A 234 7.55 -10.72 -24.44
CA GLN A 234 6.14 -10.96 -24.71
C GLN A 234 5.69 -12.33 -24.16
N GLU A 235 6.53 -13.35 -24.29
CA GLU A 235 6.25 -14.69 -23.76
C GLU A 235 6.14 -14.69 -22.23
N ILE A 236 6.98 -13.92 -21.56
CA ILE A 236 6.95 -13.77 -20.09
C ILE A 236 5.68 -13.03 -19.64
N ILE A 237 5.30 -11.95 -20.35
CA ILE A 237 4.03 -11.28 -20.09
C ILE A 237 2.88 -12.30 -20.18
N GLU A 238 2.79 -13.01 -21.29
CA GLU A 238 1.74 -14.00 -21.54
C GLU A 238 1.72 -15.14 -20.50
N GLU A 239 2.91 -15.58 -20.04
CA GLU A 239 3.02 -16.57 -18.96
C GLU A 239 2.41 -16.03 -17.65
N ILE A 240 2.80 -14.81 -17.25
CA ILE A 240 2.33 -14.21 -15.98
C ILE A 240 0.85 -13.83 -16.07
N GLU A 241 0.41 -13.28 -17.19
CA GLU A 241 -1.00 -12.99 -17.47
C GLU A 241 -1.85 -14.25 -17.33
N LYS A 242 -1.42 -15.35 -17.95
CA LYS A 242 -2.11 -16.64 -17.86
C LYS A 242 -2.20 -17.14 -16.42
N ILE A 243 -1.11 -17.03 -15.65
CA ILE A 243 -1.10 -17.41 -14.23
C ILE A 243 -2.09 -16.56 -13.45
N ASN A 244 -2.08 -15.24 -13.65
CA ASN A 244 -2.98 -14.31 -12.97
C ASN A 244 -4.45 -14.56 -13.36
N GLU A 245 -4.75 -14.73 -14.65
CA GLU A 245 -6.10 -15.01 -15.15
C GLU A 245 -6.65 -16.33 -14.62
N GLU A 246 -5.85 -17.41 -14.66
CA GLU A 246 -6.25 -18.71 -14.12
C GLU A 246 -6.56 -18.62 -12.61
N PHE A 247 -5.76 -17.85 -11.85
CA PHE A 247 -6.02 -17.66 -10.43
C PHE A 247 -7.30 -16.83 -10.19
N MET A 248 -7.45 -15.70 -10.88
CA MET A 248 -8.64 -14.85 -10.78
C MET A 248 -9.92 -15.60 -11.14
N GLN A 249 -9.87 -16.41 -12.20
CA GLN A 249 -11.00 -17.24 -12.60
C GLN A 249 -11.38 -18.25 -11.53
N ARG A 250 -10.41 -18.96 -10.92
CA ARG A 250 -10.65 -19.87 -9.79
C ARG A 250 -11.28 -19.17 -8.60
N GLN A 251 -10.83 -17.94 -8.28
CA GLN A 251 -11.43 -17.17 -7.19
C GLN A 251 -12.84 -16.70 -7.51
N LYS A 252 -13.12 -16.34 -8.77
CA LYS A 252 -14.46 -15.96 -9.22
C LYS A 252 -15.46 -17.12 -9.15
N GLU A 253 -15.01 -18.35 -9.44
CA GLU A 253 -15.83 -19.56 -9.26
C GLU A 253 -16.16 -19.84 -7.79
N LYS A 254 -15.18 -19.68 -6.88
CA LYS A 254 -15.39 -19.82 -5.43
C LYS A 254 -16.23 -18.66 -4.85
N PHE A 255 -16.05 -17.44 -5.36
CA PHE A 255 -16.65 -16.21 -4.86
C PHE A 255 -17.27 -15.39 -6.02
N PRO A 256 -18.44 -15.78 -6.57
CA PRO A 256 -19.00 -15.19 -7.81
C PRO A 256 -19.27 -13.69 -7.76
N LYS A 257 -19.39 -13.12 -6.55
CA LYS A 257 -19.59 -11.67 -6.34
C LYS A 257 -18.30 -10.94 -5.97
N SER A 258 -17.14 -11.59 -6.05
CA SER A 258 -15.85 -10.93 -5.87
C SER A 258 -15.36 -10.34 -7.19
N ASN A 259 -14.66 -9.23 -7.10
CA ASN A 259 -13.97 -8.62 -8.23
C ASN A 259 -12.50 -8.39 -7.85
N ILE A 260 -11.81 -9.50 -7.48
CA ILE A 260 -10.37 -9.48 -7.24
C ILE A 260 -9.67 -9.36 -8.59
N ILE A 261 -8.81 -8.36 -8.73
CA ILE A 261 -7.96 -8.15 -9.90
C ILE A 261 -6.50 -8.20 -9.42
N LEU A 262 -5.66 -8.95 -10.13
CA LEU A 262 -4.22 -8.95 -9.91
C LEU A 262 -3.57 -7.94 -10.84
N ARG A 263 -2.77 -7.02 -10.30
CA ARG A 263 -1.92 -6.11 -11.07
C ARG A 263 -0.46 -6.46 -10.84
N THR A 264 0.29 -6.61 -11.91
CA THR A 264 1.68 -7.04 -11.85
C THR A 264 2.60 -6.10 -12.62
N GLY A 265 3.67 -5.68 -11.97
CA GLY A 265 4.77 -4.96 -12.60
C GLY A 265 6.04 -5.80 -12.59
N ILE A 266 6.83 -5.70 -13.64
CA ILE A 266 8.05 -6.48 -13.84
C ILE A 266 9.20 -5.52 -14.13
N TYR A 267 10.34 -5.77 -13.49
CA TYR A 267 11.60 -5.10 -13.78
C TYR A 267 12.68 -6.13 -14.07
N TYR A 268 13.29 -6.05 -15.24
CA TYR A 268 14.52 -6.78 -15.53
C TYR A 268 15.67 -6.12 -14.80
N VAL A 269 16.38 -6.93 -14.02
CA VAL A 269 17.49 -6.43 -13.23
C VAL A 269 18.69 -6.20 -14.15
N THR A 270 18.98 -4.94 -14.44
CA THR A 270 20.12 -4.56 -15.30
C THR A 270 21.41 -4.51 -14.51
N PRO A 271 22.59 -4.54 -15.17
CA PRO A 271 23.89 -4.38 -14.51
C PRO A 271 24.04 -3.07 -13.72
N GLU A 272 23.27 -2.04 -14.06
CA GLU A 272 23.25 -0.74 -13.40
C GLU A 272 22.43 -0.76 -12.10
N CYS A 273 21.59 -1.78 -11.90
CA CYS A 273 20.82 -1.95 -10.67
C CYS A 273 21.74 -2.20 -9.49
N ARG A 274 21.72 -1.30 -8.51
CA ARG A 274 22.66 -1.32 -7.37
C ARG A 274 22.04 -1.72 -6.05
N SER A 275 20.72 -1.93 -6.00
CA SER A 275 20.03 -2.31 -4.76
C SER A 275 18.72 -3.04 -5.02
N THR A 276 18.37 -3.91 -4.10
CA THR A 276 17.06 -4.58 -4.07
C THR A 276 15.92 -3.57 -4.00
N SER A 277 16.07 -2.51 -3.22
CA SER A 277 15.06 -1.45 -3.10
C SER A 277 14.77 -0.80 -4.45
N TYR A 278 15.79 -0.50 -5.26
CA TYR A 278 15.59 0.04 -6.60
C TYR A 278 14.79 -0.92 -7.49
N ALA A 279 15.16 -2.22 -7.48
CA ALA A 279 14.47 -3.23 -8.28
C ALA A 279 12.99 -3.37 -7.87
N ILE A 280 12.72 -3.36 -6.57
CA ILE A 280 11.35 -3.40 -6.02
C ILE A 280 10.56 -2.17 -6.46
N ASP A 281 11.14 -0.98 -6.32
CA ASP A 281 10.50 0.28 -6.69
C ASP A 281 10.23 0.37 -8.19
N ALA A 282 11.14 -0.11 -9.04
CA ALA A 282 10.95 -0.13 -10.48
C ALA A 282 9.79 -1.07 -10.88
N ALA A 283 9.75 -2.28 -10.33
CA ALA A 283 8.64 -3.21 -10.55
C ALA A 283 7.31 -2.65 -10.03
N ASN A 284 7.31 -2.03 -8.84
CA ASN A 284 6.11 -1.40 -8.29
C ASN A 284 5.62 -0.23 -9.15
N TYR A 285 6.53 0.60 -9.66
CA TYR A 285 6.19 1.70 -10.56
C TYR A 285 5.50 1.18 -11.84
N ALA A 286 6.04 0.12 -12.45
CA ALA A 286 5.41 -0.51 -13.61
C ALA A 286 4.00 -1.03 -13.27
N ARG A 287 3.83 -1.68 -12.11
CA ARG A 287 2.52 -2.14 -11.61
C ARG A 287 1.51 -0.99 -11.49
N GLN A 288 1.92 0.17 -10.95
CA GLN A 288 1.05 1.34 -10.79
C GLN A 288 0.61 1.96 -12.11
N LYS A 289 1.37 1.75 -13.20
CA LYS A 289 1.03 2.23 -14.54
C LYS A 289 0.14 1.26 -15.34
N VAL A 290 -0.27 0.13 -14.76
CA VAL A 290 -1.29 -0.76 -15.35
C VAL A 290 -2.64 -0.04 -15.28
N LYS A 291 -3.27 0.20 -16.44
CA LYS A 291 -4.58 0.89 -16.53
C LYS A 291 -5.74 -0.11 -16.47
N ASP A 292 -6.89 0.37 -16.00
CA ASP A 292 -8.12 -0.39 -16.00
C ASP A 292 -8.54 -0.74 -17.44
N GLY A 293 -8.84 -2.03 -17.66
CA GLY A 293 -9.29 -2.52 -18.98
C GLY A 293 -8.18 -2.76 -20.00
N GLU A 294 -6.92 -2.51 -19.68
CA GLU A 294 -5.80 -2.99 -20.49
C GLU A 294 -5.74 -4.53 -20.40
N LYS A 295 -5.59 -5.18 -21.58
CA LYS A 295 -5.38 -6.64 -21.61
C LYS A 295 -4.17 -6.98 -20.74
N GLY A 296 -4.37 -7.91 -19.80
CA GLY A 296 -3.28 -8.61 -19.16
C GLY A 296 -2.89 -8.16 -17.78
N ASN A 297 -3.23 -6.97 -17.33
CA ASN A 297 -2.87 -6.45 -15.98
C ASN A 297 -1.38 -6.63 -15.59
N VAL A 298 -0.49 -6.76 -16.58
CA VAL A 298 0.96 -6.97 -16.43
C VAL A 298 1.72 -5.92 -17.23
N ARG A 299 2.73 -5.31 -16.65
CA ARG A 299 3.53 -4.29 -17.31
C ARG A 299 5.02 -4.40 -16.96
N PHE A 300 5.88 -4.18 -17.96
CA PHE A 300 7.32 -4.07 -17.75
C PHE A 300 7.73 -2.63 -17.47
N TYR A 301 8.74 -2.48 -16.61
CA TYR A 301 9.45 -1.22 -16.42
C TYR A 301 10.41 -1.02 -17.58
N ASP A 302 10.14 -0.02 -18.41
CA ASP A 302 10.91 0.33 -19.59
C ASP A 302 11.65 1.68 -19.45
N ASP A 303 12.42 2.04 -20.48
CA ASP A 303 13.20 3.29 -20.50
C ASP A 303 12.31 4.54 -20.48
N GLU A 304 11.08 4.46 -21.00
CA GLU A 304 10.13 5.56 -20.97
C GLU A 304 9.61 5.78 -19.54
N MET A 305 9.27 4.70 -18.85
CA MET A 305 8.90 4.74 -17.43
C MET A 305 10.04 5.24 -16.54
N GLN A 306 11.28 4.87 -16.85
CA GLN A 306 12.44 5.39 -16.13
C GLN A 306 12.53 6.91 -16.25
N LYS A 307 12.45 7.46 -17.46
CA LYS A 307 12.47 8.90 -17.72
C LYS A 307 11.29 9.62 -17.04
N GLN A 308 10.11 9.02 -17.12
CA GLN A 308 8.94 9.56 -16.46
C GLN A 308 9.10 9.61 -14.93
N ARG A 309 9.64 8.56 -14.33
CA ARG A 309 9.92 8.51 -12.88
C ARG A 309 11.00 9.51 -12.46
N GLU A 310 12.04 9.68 -13.27
CA GLU A 310 13.07 10.69 -13.04
C GLU A 310 12.46 12.09 -13.05
N LEU A 311 11.61 12.39 -14.04
CA LEU A 311 10.86 13.65 -14.11
C LEU A 311 9.93 13.86 -12.91
N GLU A 312 9.17 12.83 -12.50
CA GLU A 312 8.30 12.90 -11.31
C GLU A 312 9.11 13.22 -10.04
N ASN A 313 10.29 12.62 -9.88
CA ASN A 313 11.19 12.91 -8.76
C ASN A 313 11.76 14.35 -8.81
N GLU A 314 12.16 14.83 -9.98
CA GLU A 314 12.57 16.23 -10.16
C GLU A 314 11.43 17.17 -9.77
N ILE A 315 10.22 16.93 -10.28
CA ILE A 315 9.03 17.72 -9.96
C ILE A 315 8.81 17.83 -8.44
N VAL A 316 8.92 16.70 -7.73
CA VAL A 316 8.73 16.68 -6.26
C VAL A 316 9.81 17.46 -5.52
N ASN A 317 11.07 17.34 -5.97
CA ASN A 317 12.22 17.96 -5.30
C ASN A 317 12.30 19.46 -5.56
N ASP A 318 11.98 19.89 -6.78
CA ASP A 318 12.14 21.29 -7.23
C ASP A 318 11.00 22.20 -6.72
N MET A 319 9.89 21.65 -6.23
CA MET A 319 8.68 22.41 -5.90
C MET A 319 8.93 23.61 -4.98
N LYS A 320 9.67 23.42 -3.89
CA LYS A 320 9.90 24.47 -2.90
C LYS A 320 10.70 25.62 -3.50
N GLU A 321 11.76 25.31 -4.20
CA GLU A 321 12.60 26.30 -4.89
C GLU A 321 11.81 27.02 -5.99
N ALA A 322 11.00 26.29 -6.76
CA ALA A 322 10.15 26.84 -7.80
C ALA A 322 9.10 27.84 -7.24
N MET A 323 8.56 27.59 -6.05
CA MET A 323 7.66 28.52 -5.37
C MET A 323 8.41 29.78 -4.90
N GLU A 324 9.57 29.62 -4.25
CA GLU A 324 10.39 30.74 -3.76
C GLU A 324 10.87 31.63 -4.91
N GLN A 325 11.21 31.05 -6.05
CA GLN A 325 11.63 31.76 -7.27
C GLN A 325 10.46 32.22 -8.14
N LYS A 326 9.21 32.01 -7.71
CA LYS A 326 7.99 32.36 -8.45
C LYS A 326 7.96 31.81 -9.87
N GLN A 327 8.42 30.56 -10.06
CA GLN A 327 8.37 29.85 -11.35
C GLN A 327 6.96 29.37 -11.71
N PHE A 328 6.08 29.17 -10.70
CA PHE A 328 4.66 28.91 -10.95
C PHE A 328 3.97 30.22 -11.34
N LYS A 329 3.59 30.33 -12.60
CA LYS A 329 2.88 31.47 -13.16
C LYS A 329 1.40 31.18 -13.28
N VAL A 330 0.57 32.16 -12.97
CA VAL A 330 -0.88 32.08 -13.17
C VAL A 330 -1.23 32.76 -14.50
N TYR A 331 -1.88 32.01 -15.35
CA TYR A 331 -2.48 32.49 -16.59
C TYR A 331 -3.97 32.62 -16.37
N PHE A 332 -4.62 33.53 -17.10
CA PHE A 332 -6.06 33.76 -17.00
C PHE A 332 -6.73 33.47 -18.33
N GLN A 333 -7.76 32.62 -18.33
CA GLN A 333 -8.60 32.41 -19.49
C GLN A 333 -9.96 33.06 -19.26
N PRO A 334 -10.34 34.08 -20.07
CA PRO A 334 -11.58 34.79 -19.89
C PRO A 334 -12.80 33.90 -20.17
N LYS A 335 -13.86 34.10 -19.37
CA LYS A 335 -15.22 33.57 -19.56
C LYS A 335 -16.07 34.67 -20.13
N TYR A 336 -16.90 34.35 -21.12
CA TYR A 336 -17.73 35.33 -21.84
C TYR A 336 -19.21 34.96 -21.78
N SER A 337 -20.07 35.97 -21.62
CA SER A 337 -21.50 35.80 -21.83
C SER A 337 -21.78 35.54 -23.32
N ILE A 338 -22.48 34.46 -23.63
CA ILE A 338 -22.84 34.12 -25.01
C ILE A 338 -23.85 35.11 -25.62
N LYS A 339 -24.55 35.87 -24.76
CA LYS A 339 -25.58 36.85 -25.18
C LYS A 339 -25.01 38.23 -25.43
N SER A 340 -24.19 38.74 -24.50
CA SER A 340 -23.66 40.11 -24.57
C SER A 340 -22.26 40.22 -25.15
N HIS A 341 -21.54 39.09 -25.25
CA HIS A 341 -20.12 39.02 -25.60
C HIS A 341 -19.21 39.82 -24.66
N GLU A 342 -19.65 40.05 -23.42
CA GLU A 342 -18.89 40.73 -22.39
C GLU A 342 -18.17 39.71 -21.52
N ILE A 343 -17.03 40.10 -20.95
CA ILE A 343 -16.29 39.27 -20.00
C ILE A 343 -17.08 39.18 -18.70
N THR A 344 -17.38 37.96 -18.24
CA THR A 344 -18.15 37.65 -17.01
C THR A 344 -17.28 37.13 -15.90
N GLY A 345 -16.14 36.55 -16.22
CA GLY A 345 -15.20 35.94 -15.29
C GLY A 345 -13.91 35.55 -15.97
N ALA A 346 -13.06 34.87 -15.26
CA ALA A 346 -11.89 34.19 -15.82
C ALA A 346 -11.55 32.94 -14.98
N GLU A 347 -10.85 32.00 -15.61
CA GLU A 347 -10.25 30.87 -14.92
C GLU A 347 -8.75 31.06 -14.75
N ALA A 348 -8.25 30.81 -13.55
CA ALA A 348 -6.84 30.84 -13.22
C ALA A 348 -6.19 29.48 -13.51
N LEU A 349 -5.25 29.47 -14.42
CA LEU A 349 -4.57 28.28 -14.90
C LEU A 349 -3.08 28.36 -14.59
N VAL A 350 -2.60 27.52 -13.70
CA VAL A 350 -1.18 27.46 -13.34
C VAL A 350 -0.33 26.91 -14.50
N ARG A 351 0.89 27.47 -14.65
CA ARG A 351 1.94 26.98 -15.57
C ARG A 351 3.27 27.01 -14.81
N TRP A 352 4.09 26.01 -15.00
CA TRP A 352 5.42 26.01 -14.38
C TRP A 352 6.46 26.42 -15.42
N GLU A 353 6.91 27.68 -15.35
CA GLU A 353 7.97 28.22 -16.18
C GLU A 353 9.32 28.05 -15.48
N ARG A 354 10.10 27.04 -15.89
CA ARG A 354 11.43 26.76 -15.31
C ARG A 354 12.47 27.77 -15.84
N ASP A 355 13.54 28.01 -15.08
CA ASP A 355 14.61 28.94 -15.43
C ASP A 355 15.36 28.57 -16.73
N ASN A 356 15.34 27.29 -17.11
CA ASN A 356 15.88 26.84 -18.40
C ASN A 356 15.00 27.17 -19.61
N GLY A 357 13.89 27.89 -19.41
CA GLY A 357 12.93 28.25 -20.45
C GLY A 357 11.89 27.16 -20.78
N THR A 358 11.93 26.01 -20.12
CA THR A 358 10.93 24.95 -20.29
C THR A 358 9.64 25.32 -19.54
N VAL A 359 8.49 25.22 -20.22
CA VAL A 359 7.17 25.38 -19.61
C VAL A 359 6.53 24.00 -19.44
N LEU A 360 6.34 23.57 -18.21
CA LEU A 360 5.62 22.34 -17.91
C LEU A 360 4.12 22.62 -17.85
N SER A 361 3.34 21.74 -18.51
CA SER A 361 1.87 21.78 -18.45
C SER A 361 1.37 21.26 -17.11
N PRO A 362 0.17 21.67 -16.64
CA PRO A 362 -0.44 21.13 -15.43
C PRO A 362 -0.52 19.61 -15.38
N ASN A 363 -0.81 18.96 -16.51
CA ASN A 363 -0.90 17.50 -16.62
C ASN A 363 0.42 16.77 -16.28
N ALA A 364 1.57 17.47 -16.34
CA ALA A 364 2.86 16.87 -16.01
C ALA A 364 3.15 16.89 -14.50
N PHE A 365 2.67 17.87 -13.73
CA PHE A 365 3.02 18.04 -12.33
C PHE A 365 1.87 17.95 -11.33
N ILE A 366 0.63 18.30 -11.71
CA ILE A 366 -0.53 18.22 -10.82
C ILE A 366 -0.75 16.79 -10.30
N PRO A 367 -0.79 15.72 -11.16
CA PRO A 367 -0.97 14.37 -10.66
C PRO A 367 0.15 13.91 -9.72
N VAL A 368 1.38 14.39 -9.95
CA VAL A 368 2.52 14.09 -9.08
C VAL A 368 2.32 14.72 -7.70
N TYR A 369 1.87 15.97 -7.63
CA TYR A 369 1.61 16.67 -6.38
C TYR A 369 0.37 16.15 -5.64
N GLU A 370 -0.66 15.71 -6.36
CA GLU A 370 -1.83 15.05 -5.75
C GLU A 370 -1.43 13.74 -5.09
N ASN A 371 -0.67 12.89 -5.78
CA ASN A 371 -0.23 11.59 -5.26
C ASN A 371 0.63 11.67 -3.98
N ASN A 372 1.31 12.79 -3.76
CA ASN A 372 2.16 12.99 -2.57
C ASN A 372 1.61 14.05 -1.58
N GLY A 373 0.41 14.58 -1.84
CA GLY A 373 -0.26 15.59 -1.00
C GLY A 373 0.30 17.00 -1.09
N LYS A 374 1.31 17.28 -1.90
CA LYS A 374 1.90 18.61 -2.07
C LYS A 374 1.02 19.57 -2.88
N ILE A 375 -0.01 19.06 -3.53
CA ILE A 375 -0.96 19.89 -4.28
C ILE A 375 -1.60 20.95 -3.38
N ILE A 376 -1.85 20.66 -2.11
CA ILE A 376 -2.44 21.61 -1.15
C ILE A 376 -1.60 22.89 -1.03
N GLU A 377 -0.27 22.75 -1.00
CA GLU A 377 0.64 23.92 -0.94
C GLU A 377 0.58 24.73 -2.24
N LEU A 378 0.52 24.07 -3.39
CA LEU A 378 0.41 24.72 -4.70
C LEU A 378 -0.94 25.44 -4.85
N ASP A 379 -2.04 24.80 -4.45
CA ASP A 379 -3.37 25.40 -4.54
C ASP A 379 -3.45 26.69 -3.71
N PHE A 380 -2.93 26.69 -2.49
CA PHE A 380 -2.86 27.92 -1.68
C PHE A 380 -1.96 28.99 -2.30
N TYR A 381 -0.82 28.60 -2.89
CA TYR A 381 0.05 29.53 -3.60
C TYR A 381 -0.68 30.19 -4.80
N VAL A 382 -1.38 29.39 -5.61
CA VAL A 382 -2.16 29.90 -6.76
C VAL A 382 -3.29 30.80 -6.26
N PHE A 383 -4.04 30.36 -5.24
CA PHE A 383 -5.12 31.14 -4.66
C PHE A 383 -4.63 32.50 -4.14
N GLU A 384 -3.54 32.51 -3.37
CA GLU A 384 -2.96 33.75 -2.85
C GLU A 384 -2.50 34.68 -3.98
N THR A 385 -1.88 34.13 -5.04
CA THR A 385 -1.44 34.89 -6.23
C THR A 385 -2.64 35.54 -6.94
N VAL A 386 -3.75 34.81 -7.08
CA VAL A 386 -4.98 35.34 -7.70
C VAL A 386 -5.61 36.44 -6.83
N VAL A 387 -5.70 36.22 -5.53
CA VAL A 387 -6.27 37.20 -4.59
C VAL A 387 -5.41 38.49 -4.54
N GLU A 388 -4.09 38.36 -4.57
CA GLU A 388 -3.17 39.50 -4.68
C GLU A 388 -3.41 40.29 -5.97
N PHE A 389 -3.53 39.60 -7.11
CA PHE A 389 -3.84 40.21 -8.41
C PHE A 389 -5.17 40.99 -8.39
N ILE A 390 -6.24 40.39 -7.82
CA ILE A 390 -7.53 41.06 -7.66
C ILE A 390 -7.36 42.34 -6.80
N ALA A 391 -6.69 42.23 -5.67
CA ALA A 391 -6.47 43.35 -4.77
C ALA A 391 -5.70 44.52 -5.42
N GLU A 392 -4.66 44.21 -6.22
CA GLU A 392 -3.90 45.21 -6.96
C GLU A 392 -4.77 45.96 -8.00
N ASN A 393 -5.60 45.22 -8.74
CA ASN A 393 -6.50 45.82 -9.73
C ASN A 393 -7.55 46.70 -9.07
N LEU A 394 -8.18 46.25 -7.98
CA LEU A 394 -9.17 47.06 -7.25
C LEU A 394 -8.53 48.33 -6.64
N LYS A 395 -7.33 48.23 -6.06
CA LYS A 395 -6.58 49.41 -5.56
C LYS A 395 -6.24 50.40 -6.68
N ALA A 396 -5.98 49.91 -7.87
CA ALA A 396 -5.71 50.77 -9.04
C ALA A 396 -7.00 51.32 -9.69
N GLY A 397 -8.18 51.05 -9.12
CA GLY A 397 -9.47 51.50 -9.67
C GLY A 397 -9.87 50.85 -10.98
N ARG A 398 -9.32 49.66 -11.30
CA ARG A 398 -9.65 48.90 -12.49
C ARG A 398 -10.92 48.07 -12.26
N GLU A 399 -11.69 47.90 -13.32
CA GLU A 399 -12.80 46.95 -13.29
C GLU A 399 -12.25 45.53 -13.17
N GLN A 400 -12.94 44.68 -12.39
CA GLN A 400 -12.54 43.32 -12.09
C GLN A 400 -13.74 42.39 -12.12
N VAL A 401 -13.56 41.19 -12.67
CA VAL A 401 -14.55 40.12 -12.68
C VAL A 401 -14.13 39.01 -11.70
N PRO A 402 -15.06 38.15 -11.25
CA PRO A 402 -14.73 36.98 -10.47
C PRO A 402 -13.74 36.04 -11.18
N ILE A 403 -12.85 35.44 -10.43
CA ILE A 403 -11.87 34.51 -10.96
C ILE A 403 -12.06 33.13 -10.29
N SER A 404 -12.20 32.11 -11.12
CA SER A 404 -12.26 30.73 -10.65
C SER A 404 -10.86 30.11 -10.55
N ILE A 405 -10.70 29.23 -9.57
CA ILE A 405 -9.43 28.61 -9.21
C ILE A 405 -9.66 27.13 -8.95
N ASN A 406 -8.92 26.30 -9.66
CA ASN A 406 -8.94 24.86 -9.46
C ASN A 406 -8.37 24.49 -8.08
N ALA A 407 -9.00 23.53 -7.41
CA ALA A 407 -8.56 22.98 -6.14
C ALA A 407 -8.61 21.44 -6.15
N SER A 408 -7.75 20.80 -5.37
CA SER A 408 -7.79 19.34 -5.19
C SER A 408 -8.82 18.92 -4.15
N SER A 409 -9.46 17.77 -4.33
CA SER A 409 -10.35 17.17 -3.31
C SER A 409 -9.63 16.87 -1.99
N LEU A 410 -8.31 16.78 -1.99
CA LEU A 410 -7.51 16.59 -0.77
C LEU A 410 -7.74 17.68 0.29
N HIS A 411 -8.18 18.87 -0.13
CA HIS A 411 -8.61 19.93 0.79
C HIS A 411 -9.79 19.53 1.68
N ALA A 412 -10.63 18.60 1.23
CA ALA A 412 -11.79 18.14 1.99
C ALA A 412 -11.43 17.29 3.22
N SER A 413 -10.19 16.80 3.30
CA SER A 413 -9.71 15.98 4.43
C SER A 413 -9.28 16.81 5.65
N ASP A 414 -9.00 18.11 5.48
CA ASP A 414 -8.61 19.01 6.60
C ASP A 414 -9.65 20.10 6.86
N PRO A 415 -10.36 20.06 8.01
CA PRO A 415 -11.33 21.09 8.38
C PRO A 415 -10.73 22.51 8.55
N GLN A 416 -9.41 22.65 8.68
CA GLN A 416 -8.76 23.96 8.80
C GLN A 416 -8.53 24.64 7.45
N THR A 417 -8.68 23.91 6.36
CA THR A 417 -8.50 24.41 4.99
C THR A 417 -9.28 25.69 4.73
N ILE A 418 -10.56 25.73 5.08
CA ILE A 418 -11.41 26.92 4.88
C ILE A 418 -10.87 28.17 5.57
N ASN A 419 -10.29 28.02 6.77
CA ASN A 419 -9.72 29.15 7.50
C ASN A 419 -8.54 29.77 6.76
N THR A 420 -7.75 28.97 6.06
CA THR A 420 -6.63 29.45 5.24
C THR A 420 -7.12 30.28 4.08
N TYR A 421 -8.12 29.83 3.33
CA TYR A 421 -8.75 30.59 2.25
C TYR A 421 -9.28 31.96 2.74
N ILE A 422 -10.03 31.94 3.85
CA ILE A 422 -10.61 33.17 4.43
C ILE A 422 -9.52 34.13 4.95
N ASN A 423 -8.45 33.60 5.55
CA ASN A 423 -7.35 34.42 6.03
C ASN A 423 -6.61 35.12 4.87
N ILE A 424 -6.43 34.44 3.74
CA ILE A 424 -5.85 35.04 2.54
C ILE A 424 -6.75 36.18 2.02
N LEU A 425 -8.06 35.95 1.87
CA LEU A 425 -9.00 37.00 1.45
C LEU A 425 -8.96 38.23 2.37
N LYS A 426 -8.95 38.01 3.69
CA LYS A 426 -8.84 39.07 4.70
C LYS A 426 -7.51 39.81 4.62
N LYS A 427 -6.40 39.10 4.43
CA LYS A 427 -5.05 39.69 4.29
C LYS A 427 -4.99 40.75 3.19
N TYR A 428 -5.62 40.47 2.06
CA TYR A 428 -5.60 41.35 0.90
C TYR A 428 -6.84 42.26 0.80
N ASN A 429 -7.81 42.11 1.71
CA ASN A 429 -9.09 42.83 1.72
C ASN A 429 -9.89 42.66 0.42
N VAL A 430 -10.01 41.42 -0.03
CA VAL A 430 -10.78 41.03 -1.22
C VAL A 430 -12.10 40.40 -0.78
N ASP A 431 -13.19 40.81 -1.43
CA ASP A 431 -14.52 40.22 -1.20
C ASP A 431 -14.57 38.77 -1.71
N SER A 432 -15.17 37.88 -0.93
CA SER A 432 -15.26 36.45 -1.26
C SER A 432 -16.01 36.17 -2.55
N THR A 433 -16.92 37.04 -2.97
CA THR A 433 -17.65 36.92 -4.23
C THR A 433 -16.78 37.11 -5.48
N MET A 434 -15.54 37.58 -5.31
CA MET A 434 -14.56 37.76 -6.38
C MET A 434 -13.78 36.50 -6.70
N VAL A 435 -13.99 35.43 -5.96
CA VAL A 435 -13.33 34.14 -6.18
C VAL A 435 -14.36 33.01 -6.26
N GLU A 436 -14.05 32.00 -7.08
CA GLU A 436 -14.82 30.79 -7.25
C GLU A 436 -13.87 29.59 -7.14
N ILE A 437 -14.27 28.52 -6.45
CA ILE A 437 -13.47 27.29 -6.31
C ILE A 437 -14.05 26.19 -7.19
N GLU A 438 -13.19 25.62 -8.04
CA GLU A 438 -13.56 24.55 -8.97
C GLU A 438 -13.00 23.21 -8.50
N LEU A 439 -13.83 22.15 -8.51
CA LEU A 439 -13.44 20.75 -8.30
C LEU A 439 -13.94 19.91 -9.48
N THR A 440 -13.13 18.93 -9.91
CA THR A 440 -13.52 18.07 -11.03
C THR A 440 -14.69 17.14 -10.66
N GLU A 441 -15.48 16.73 -11.66
CA GLU A 441 -16.56 15.76 -11.53
C GLU A 441 -16.12 14.50 -10.77
N THR A 442 -14.97 13.94 -11.16
CA THR A 442 -14.41 12.71 -10.54
C THR A 442 -14.13 12.91 -9.05
N ALA A 443 -13.57 14.05 -8.66
CA ALA A 443 -13.30 14.39 -7.27
C ALA A 443 -14.58 14.48 -6.43
N VAL A 444 -15.60 15.13 -6.98
CA VAL A 444 -16.93 15.27 -6.34
C VAL A 444 -17.61 13.92 -6.10
N VAL A 445 -17.50 13.01 -7.07
CA VAL A 445 -18.14 11.67 -6.96
C VAL A 445 -17.39 10.74 -6.03
N SER A 446 -16.06 10.71 -6.12
CA SER A 446 -15.23 9.79 -5.32
C SER A 446 -15.25 10.11 -3.82
N GLU A 447 -15.36 11.39 -3.47
CA GLU A 447 -15.29 11.87 -2.08
C GLU A 447 -16.53 12.70 -1.66
N TYR A 448 -17.69 12.29 -2.14
CA TYR A 448 -18.94 13.04 -2.05
C TYR A 448 -19.23 13.70 -0.69
N GLU A 449 -19.19 12.93 0.40
CA GLU A 449 -19.52 13.43 1.74
C GLU A 449 -18.54 14.49 2.25
N SER A 450 -17.26 14.32 1.93
CA SER A 450 -16.18 15.24 2.33
C SER A 450 -16.23 16.52 1.52
N VAL A 451 -16.38 16.38 0.20
CA VAL A 451 -16.48 17.50 -0.75
C VAL A 451 -17.75 18.32 -0.49
N ARG A 452 -18.89 17.68 -0.21
CA ARG A 452 -20.12 18.37 0.14
C ARG A 452 -19.94 19.28 1.36
N LYS A 453 -19.29 18.78 2.43
CA LYS A 453 -19.00 19.59 3.64
C LYS A 453 -18.06 20.76 3.33
N LEU A 454 -17.08 20.54 2.45
CA LEU A 454 -16.17 21.59 2.01
C LEU A 454 -16.93 22.68 1.23
N PHE A 455 -17.80 22.30 0.31
CA PHE A 455 -18.63 23.24 -0.46
C PHE A 455 -19.62 23.99 0.42
N ASP A 456 -20.31 23.31 1.36
CA ASP A 456 -21.15 23.97 2.39
C ASP A 456 -20.34 25.05 3.13
N SER A 457 -19.08 24.75 3.46
CA SER A 457 -18.21 25.70 4.17
C SER A 457 -17.80 26.89 3.30
N PHE A 458 -17.52 26.69 2.02
CA PHE A 458 -17.26 27.78 1.07
C PHE A 458 -18.47 28.70 0.93
N GLN A 459 -19.67 28.13 0.70
CA GLN A 459 -20.91 28.91 0.56
C GLN A 459 -21.25 29.71 1.82
N LEU A 460 -21.05 29.15 3.03
CA LEU A 460 -21.24 29.88 4.29
C LEU A 460 -20.37 31.15 4.39
N HIS A 461 -19.25 31.19 3.68
CA HIS A 461 -18.35 32.34 3.62
C HIS A 461 -18.49 33.18 2.35
N GLY A 462 -19.49 32.87 1.50
CA GLY A 462 -19.78 33.62 0.28
C GLY A 462 -18.82 33.36 -0.87
N ILE A 463 -18.01 32.29 -0.82
CA ILE A 463 -17.19 31.81 -1.93
C ILE A 463 -18.04 30.92 -2.81
N LYS A 464 -18.11 31.21 -4.12
CA LYS A 464 -18.81 30.37 -5.09
C LYS A 464 -18.08 29.07 -5.33
N THR A 465 -18.85 28.02 -5.66
CA THR A 465 -18.35 26.69 -5.95
C THR A 465 -18.77 26.22 -7.33
N ALA A 466 -17.86 25.58 -8.05
CA ALA A 466 -18.09 25.06 -9.38
C ALA A 466 -17.70 23.58 -9.49
N MET A 467 -18.46 22.85 -10.30
CA MET A 467 -18.07 21.52 -10.75
C MET A 467 -17.48 21.62 -12.15
N ASP A 468 -16.26 21.13 -12.30
CA ASP A 468 -15.52 21.12 -13.56
C ASP A 468 -15.56 19.75 -14.25
N ASP A 469 -15.25 19.73 -15.57
CA ASP A 469 -15.22 18.54 -16.43
C ASP A 469 -16.53 17.73 -16.47
N PHE A 470 -17.68 18.39 -16.29
CA PHE A 470 -18.98 17.71 -16.27
C PHE A 470 -19.27 16.98 -17.59
N GLY A 471 -19.54 15.68 -17.50
CA GLY A 471 -19.80 14.80 -18.63
C GLY A 471 -18.60 13.96 -19.07
N SER A 472 -17.44 14.13 -18.44
CA SER A 472 -16.24 13.30 -18.68
C SER A 472 -16.32 11.92 -18.00
N GLY A 473 -17.17 11.76 -16.97
CA GLY A 473 -17.33 10.56 -16.14
C GLY A 473 -18.65 9.81 -16.30
N TYR A 474 -18.80 8.68 -15.62
CA TYR A 474 -20.01 7.85 -15.62
C TYR A 474 -20.86 8.10 -14.36
N SER A 475 -22.03 8.74 -14.46
CA SER A 475 -23.11 8.69 -13.44
C SER A 475 -23.21 9.82 -12.40
N VAL A 476 -23.21 11.08 -12.79
CA VAL A 476 -23.28 12.23 -11.86
C VAL A 476 -24.68 12.82 -11.65
N LEU A 477 -25.67 12.47 -12.44
CA LEU A 477 -27.00 13.10 -12.37
C LEU A 477 -27.67 13.00 -10.98
N ASN A 478 -27.41 11.96 -10.20
CA ASN A 478 -27.92 11.85 -8.85
C ASN A 478 -27.20 12.76 -7.85
N THR A 479 -25.92 13.04 -8.11
CA THR A 479 -25.06 13.82 -7.22
C THR A 479 -25.36 15.32 -7.32
N ILE A 480 -25.71 15.81 -8.51
CA ILE A 480 -26.00 17.23 -8.76
C ILE A 480 -27.18 17.73 -7.92
N VAL A 481 -28.16 16.88 -7.63
CA VAL A 481 -29.40 17.30 -6.92
C VAL A 481 -29.13 17.74 -5.49
N ASP A 482 -28.14 17.14 -4.84
CA ASP A 482 -27.92 17.29 -3.41
C ASP A 482 -26.64 18.06 -3.03
N ILE A 483 -25.77 18.37 -4.01
CA ILE A 483 -24.52 19.07 -3.74
C ILE A 483 -24.69 20.59 -3.82
N PRO A 484 -24.16 21.36 -2.88
CA PRO A 484 -24.26 22.83 -2.90
C PRO A 484 -23.28 23.41 -3.92
N LEU A 485 -23.73 23.57 -5.16
CA LEU A 485 -23.00 24.17 -6.27
C LEU A 485 -23.64 25.49 -6.71
N ASP A 486 -22.82 26.36 -7.29
CA ASP A 486 -23.28 27.59 -7.99
C ASP A 486 -23.16 27.43 -9.49
N VAL A 487 -22.12 26.73 -9.96
CA VAL A 487 -21.74 26.66 -11.39
C VAL A 487 -21.46 25.21 -11.81
N ILE A 488 -21.85 24.86 -13.04
CA ILE A 488 -21.48 23.61 -13.71
C ILE A 488 -20.79 23.94 -15.03
N LYS A 489 -19.56 23.47 -15.20
CA LYS A 489 -18.75 23.61 -16.40
C LYS A 489 -18.84 22.32 -17.21
N ILE A 490 -19.39 22.39 -18.39
CA ILE A 490 -19.56 21.26 -19.30
C ILE A 490 -18.30 21.05 -20.11
N ASP A 491 -17.73 19.84 -20.02
CA ASP A 491 -16.47 19.47 -20.64
C ASP A 491 -16.48 19.60 -22.17
N ARG A 492 -15.35 20.00 -22.75
CA ARG A 492 -15.12 20.13 -24.18
C ARG A 492 -15.44 18.85 -24.96
N GLY A 493 -14.97 17.69 -24.50
CA GLY A 493 -15.15 16.40 -25.20
C GLY A 493 -16.62 16.02 -25.26
N PHE A 494 -17.35 16.27 -24.16
CA PHE A 494 -18.79 16.05 -24.09
C PHE A 494 -19.55 16.98 -25.04
N ILE A 495 -19.24 18.28 -25.06
CA ILE A 495 -19.84 19.24 -26.00
C ILE A 495 -19.58 18.81 -27.43
N THR A 496 -18.32 18.54 -27.79
CA THR A 496 -17.95 18.17 -29.17
C THR A 496 -18.73 16.93 -29.62
N SER A 497 -18.81 15.90 -28.83
CA SER A 497 -19.54 14.66 -29.16
C SER A 497 -21.05 14.90 -29.31
N CYS A 498 -21.63 15.76 -28.46
CA CYS A 498 -23.05 16.12 -28.58
C CYS A 498 -23.37 16.94 -29.81
N LEU A 499 -22.47 17.83 -30.25
CA LEU A 499 -22.69 18.69 -31.38
C LEU A 499 -22.53 18.00 -32.74
N GLU A 500 -22.00 16.77 -32.80
CA GLU A 500 -21.84 15.99 -34.04
C GLU A 500 -23.18 15.51 -34.65
N THR A 501 -24.26 15.44 -33.88
CA THR A 501 -25.53 14.86 -34.32
C THR A 501 -26.75 15.66 -33.81
N ASP A 502 -27.84 15.71 -34.59
CA ASP A 502 -29.10 16.31 -34.13
C ASP A 502 -29.62 15.71 -32.81
N ARG A 503 -29.42 14.41 -32.60
CA ARG A 503 -29.80 13.71 -31.35
C ARG A 503 -28.95 14.19 -30.18
N GLY A 504 -27.67 14.41 -30.41
CA GLY A 504 -26.74 14.94 -29.41
C GLY A 504 -27.10 16.39 -29.04
N ILE A 505 -27.40 17.24 -30.01
CA ILE A 505 -27.84 18.63 -29.79
C ILE A 505 -29.14 18.63 -28.97
N TYR A 506 -30.10 17.77 -29.34
CA TYR A 506 -31.36 17.63 -28.59
C TYR A 506 -31.12 17.21 -27.13
N PHE A 507 -30.21 16.24 -26.92
CA PHE A 507 -29.83 15.79 -25.60
C PHE A 507 -29.16 16.91 -24.78
N LEU A 508 -28.16 17.60 -25.34
CA LEU A 508 -27.45 18.70 -24.69
C LEU A 508 -28.39 19.84 -24.31
N LYS A 509 -29.37 20.18 -25.19
CA LYS A 509 -30.39 21.17 -24.86
C LYS A 509 -31.18 20.83 -23.62
N HIS A 510 -31.68 19.59 -23.53
CA HIS A 510 -32.48 19.17 -22.37
C HIS A 510 -31.66 19.05 -21.10
N LEU A 511 -30.38 18.68 -21.21
CA LEU A 511 -29.43 18.68 -20.10
C LEU A 511 -29.22 20.12 -19.58
N ILE A 512 -28.96 21.09 -20.46
CA ILE A 512 -28.81 22.50 -20.10
C ILE A 512 -30.09 23.02 -19.45
N ASP A 513 -31.26 22.74 -20.03
CA ASP A 513 -32.55 23.13 -19.44
C ASP A 513 -32.77 22.54 -18.06
N MET A 514 -32.39 21.27 -17.84
CA MET A 514 -32.48 20.61 -16.54
C MET A 514 -31.57 21.27 -15.50
N ILE A 515 -30.29 21.44 -15.81
CA ILE A 515 -29.28 22.07 -14.94
C ILE A 515 -29.69 23.48 -14.54
N ARG A 516 -30.19 24.28 -15.51
CA ARG A 516 -30.70 25.63 -15.24
C ARG A 516 -31.93 25.64 -14.35
N ASN A 517 -32.87 24.70 -14.54
CA ASN A 517 -34.07 24.58 -13.70
C ASN A 517 -33.73 24.15 -12.25
N LEU A 518 -32.58 23.53 -12.02
CA LEU A 518 -32.04 23.26 -10.69
C LEU A 518 -31.38 24.51 -10.07
N GLY A 519 -31.23 25.60 -10.82
CA GLY A 519 -30.72 26.88 -10.32
C GLY A 519 -29.22 27.11 -10.51
N TYR A 520 -28.53 26.23 -11.25
CA TYR A 520 -27.09 26.35 -11.51
C TYR A 520 -26.81 27.22 -12.73
N GLN A 521 -25.71 27.97 -12.66
CA GLN A 521 -25.12 28.67 -13.82
C GLN A 521 -24.36 27.66 -14.68
N ILE A 522 -24.39 27.85 -16.02
CA ILE A 522 -23.77 26.88 -16.94
C ILE A 522 -22.69 27.59 -17.76
N ILE A 523 -21.51 26.96 -17.77
CA ILE A 523 -20.38 27.35 -18.62
C ILE A 523 -20.09 26.19 -19.57
N CYS A 524 -20.03 26.49 -20.90
CA CYS A 524 -19.59 25.49 -21.88
C CYS A 524 -18.14 25.75 -22.27
N GLU A 525 -17.30 24.68 -22.09
CA GLU A 525 -15.87 24.77 -22.30
C GLU A 525 -15.42 24.33 -23.70
N GLY A 526 -14.19 24.75 -24.06
CA GLY A 526 -13.53 24.32 -25.30
C GLY A 526 -14.22 24.73 -26.57
N VAL A 527 -14.93 25.85 -26.56
CA VAL A 527 -15.62 26.41 -27.76
C VAL A 527 -14.60 27.03 -28.70
N GLU A 528 -14.55 26.53 -29.94
CA GLU A 528 -13.53 26.92 -30.94
C GLU A 528 -14.09 27.46 -32.25
N THR A 529 -15.38 27.26 -32.56
CA THR A 529 -15.97 27.65 -33.87
C THR A 529 -17.23 28.46 -33.73
N ASP A 530 -17.53 29.25 -34.81
CA ASP A 530 -18.76 30.03 -34.90
C ASP A 530 -20.02 29.16 -34.85
N GLU A 531 -19.96 27.97 -35.47
CA GLU A 531 -21.08 27.03 -35.47
C GLU A 531 -21.41 26.57 -34.07
N GLN A 532 -20.37 26.23 -33.27
CA GLN A 532 -20.56 25.84 -31.88
C GLN A 532 -21.24 26.94 -31.07
N ILE A 533 -20.80 28.18 -31.22
CA ILE A 533 -21.41 29.34 -30.53
C ILE A 533 -22.87 29.50 -30.90
N GLU A 534 -23.19 29.43 -32.19
CA GLU A 534 -24.57 29.63 -32.63
C GLU A 534 -25.51 28.53 -32.09
N ILE A 535 -25.05 27.27 -32.10
CA ILE A 535 -25.85 26.18 -31.54
C ILE A 535 -26.00 26.36 -30.03
N LEU A 536 -24.89 26.62 -29.28
CA LEU A 536 -24.92 26.82 -27.83
C LEU A 536 -25.82 28.01 -27.43
N ARG A 537 -25.85 29.09 -28.23
CA ARG A 537 -26.76 30.23 -28.04
C ARG A 537 -28.22 29.80 -28.20
N GLN A 538 -28.54 29.02 -29.25
CA GLN A 538 -29.91 28.55 -29.50
C GLN A 538 -30.42 27.59 -28.44
N ILE A 539 -29.57 26.73 -27.90
CA ILE A 539 -29.94 25.80 -26.81
C ILE A 539 -29.89 26.45 -25.42
N GLY A 540 -29.42 27.72 -25.37
CA GLY A 540 -29.57 28.57 -24.20
C GLY A 540 -28.41 28.47 -23.19
N CYS A 541 -27.19 28.16 -23.60
CA CYS A 541 -26.02 28.27 -22.73
C CYS A 541 -25.85 29.72 -22.21
N ASP A 542 -25.37 29.90 -20.99
CA ASP A 542 -25.22 31.22 -20.36
C ASP A 542 -23.86 31.84 -20.65
N GLU A 543 -22.79 31.07 -20.42
CA GLU A 543 -21.42 31.50 -20.59
C GLU A 543 -20.60 30.45 -21.33
N ILE A 544 -19.55 30.91 -21.98
CA ILE A 544 -18.63 30.08 -22.75
C ILE A 544 -17.18 30.43 -22.43
N GLN A 545 -16.34 29.41 -22.49
CA GLN A 545 -14.91 29.52 -22.39
C GLN A 545 -14.26 28.71 -23.51
N GLY A 546 -13.30 29.29 -24.24
CA GLY A 546 -12.65 28.55 -25.33
C GLY A 546 -11.77 29.42 -26.21
N TYR A 547 -11.04 28.78 -27.12
CA TYR A 547 -10.06 29.42 -27.98
C TYR A 547 -10.70 30.31 -29.06
N TRP A 548 -12.00 30.23 -29.24
CA TRP A 548 -12.71 31.15 -30.12
C TRP A 548 -12.58 32.59 -29.64
N TYR A 549 -12.70 32.84 -28.33
CA TYR A 549 -12.51 34.16 -27.75
C TYR A 549 -11.06 34.42 -27.37
N SER A 550 -10.49 33.58 -26.54
CA SER A 550 -9.14 33.76 -26.05
C SER A 550 -8.50 32.48 -25.59
N LYS A 551 -7.20 32.32 -25.85
CA LYS A 551 -6.35 31.35 -25.14
C LYS A 551 -6.05 31.87 -23.74
N PRO A 552 -5.56 31.02 -22.82
CA PRO A 552 -5.03 31.48 -21.54
C PRO A 552 -3.97 32.57 -21.74
N LEU A 553 -4.14 33.71 -21.10
CA LEU A 553 -3.30 34.92 -21.22
C LEU A 553 -2.37 35.00 -20.00
N LYS A 554 -1.17 35.56 -20.19
CA LYS A 554 -0.32 35.98 -19.08
C LYS A 554 -1.00 37.10 -18.28
N MET A 555 -0.61 37.27 -17.03
CA MET A 555 -1.21 38.24 -16.12
C MET A 555 -1.23 39.66 -16.68
N GLU A 556 -0.15 40.07 -17.35
CA GLU A 556 -0.04 41.41 -17.98
C GLU A 556 -1.01 41.59 -19.15
N ASP A 557 -1.07 40.58 -20.05
CA ASP A 557 -1.96 40.61 -21.22
C ASP A 557 -3.44 40.59 -20.79
N TYR A 558 -3.74 39.83 -19.70
CA TYR A 558 -5.09 39.81 -19.15
C TYR A 558 -5.46 41.17 -18.49
N LYS A 559 -4.51 41.84 -17.83
CA LYS A 559 -4.72 43.24 -17.35
C LYS A 559 -5.07 44.20 -18.46
N GLU A 560 -4.41 44.08 -19.62
CA GLU A 560 -4.68 44.92 -20.81
C GLU A 560 -6.05 44.60 -21.41
N LEU A 561 -6.42 43.32 -21.49
CA LEU A 561 -7.73 42.88 -21.97
C LEU A 561 -8.86 43.47 -21.12
N LEU A 562 -8.77 43.45 -19.81
CA LEU A 562 -9.77 44.05 -18.90
C LEU A 562 -9.95 45.57 -19.06
N GLN A 563 -8.97 46.26 -19.64
CA GLN A 563 -9.07 47.71 -19.91
C GLN A 563 -9.68 48.02 -21.28
N THR A 564 -9.58 47.10 -22.22
CA THR A 564 -9.97 47.31 -23.63
C THR A 564 -11.34 46.73 -23.97
N GLU A 565 -11.74 45.66 -23.26
CA GLU A 565 -13.02 45.00 -23.51
C GLU A 565 -14.09 45.37 -22.50
N LYS A 566 -15.36 45.21 -22.88
CA LYS A 566 -16.51 45.45 -22.01
C LYS A 566 -16.62 44.32 -20.99
N ILE A 567 -16.79 44.72 -19.74
CA ILE A 567 -16.98 43.83 -18.59
C ILE A 567 -18.47 43.87 -18.20
N SER A 568 -19.06 42.71 -18.03
CA SER A 568 -20.41 42.58 -17.50
C SER A 568 -20.46 43.06 -16.05
N LYS A 569 -21.15 44.14 -15.80
CA LYS A 569 -21.41 44.61 -14.43
C LYS A 569 -22.35 43.63 -13.77
N GLY A 570 -21.77 42.68 -13.04
CA GLY A 570 -22.49 41.62 -12.34
C GLY A 570 -23.65 42.14 -11.51
N GLY A 571 -24.83 42.03 -12.03
CA GLY A 571 -26.08 42.20 -11.31
C GLY A 571 -26.45 40.89 -10.61
N GLY A 572 -25.83 40.61 -9.50
CA GLY A 572 -26.28 39.57 -8.59
C GLY A 572 -27.65 39.90 -8.01
N LYS A 573 -28.72 39.54 -8.70
CA LYS A 573 -30.02 39.35 -8.09
C LYS A 573 -30.29 37.87 -8.00
N THR A 574 -30.05 37.32 -6.84
CA THR A 574 -30.67 36.04 -6.40
C THR A 574 -32.17 36.18 -6.51
N PRO A 575 -32.90 35.30 -7.22
CA PRO A 575 -34.34 35.18 -7.04
C PRO A 575 -34.61 34.66 -5.63
N LYS A 576 -35.59 35.28 -4.95
CA LYS A 576 -36.11 34.86 -3.64
C LYS A 576 -36.79 33.53 -3.74
#